data_43846f5e971861183a48e0f76ea626f8
#
_entry.id   43846f5e971861183a48e0f76ea626f8
#
_cell.length_a   1.000
_cell.length_b   1.000
_cell.length_c   1.000
_cell.angle_alpha   90.00
_cell.angle_beta   90.00
_cell.angle_gamma   90.00
#
_symmetry.space_group_name_H-M   'P 1'
#
loop_
_entity.id
_entity.type
_entity.pdbx_description
1 polymer ?
#
loop_
_entity_poly.entity_id
_entity_poly.type
_entity_poly.pdbx_seq_one_letter_code
_entity_poly.pdbx_strand_id
1 'polypeptide(L)'
;MQLGMHTYSLYHHGVAEDWAGFSLPWPRQMDIWQLMDYTAELGLEGLHLDDKAFDAMDEAHFSRVREYARERGLYLEYNFALPSRKYDASVQHEIEEGIGIARAIGADVAKIGMNLSRPQPVAASKFHPQVMQQLEGVVKRLKHAASKAAESGVRLAVENHTDSFSEEVIWVLDQVDHPFVGACIDTVNGLHVTENPITAVENLAPRAFTNHFRDNKIIIKPDGFEMTGAAVGEGDLDMQRAYDLIRRNPAVNRLNIELDLRCPLDDMQQALRIEREALQRSIRWCREVLGIGRGSGTSET
;
A
#
# COMPACT_ATOMS: atom_id res chain seq x y z
N MET A 1 1.44 -16.28 7.59
CA MET A 1 1.24 -14.89 7.10
C MET A 1 0.00 -14.88 6.25
N GLN A 2 -0.93 -13.98 6.51
CA GLN A 2 -2.15 -13.79 5.72
C GLN A 2 -1.82 -13.13 4.39
N LEU A 3 -2.60 -13.41 3.35
CA LEU A 3 -2.46 -12.81 2.02
C LEU A 3 -3.68 -11.94 1.71
N GLY A 4 -3.45 -10.68 1.44
CA GLY A 4 -4.47 -9.72 1.01
C GLY A 4 -4.03 -8.94 -0.22
N MET A 5 -4.78 -7.92 -0.55
CA MET A 5 -4.45 -7.00 -1.64
C MET A 5 -4.72 -5.55 -1.27
N HIS A 6 -3.96 -4.65 -1.87
CA HIS A 6 -4.27 -3.23 -1.93
C HIS A 6 -5.25 -2.96 -3.07
N THR A 7 -6.18 -2.04 -2.88
CA THR A 7 -7.21 -1.66 -3.88
C THR A 7 -6.60 -1.22 -5.21
N TYR A 8 -5.38 -0.68 -5.20
CA TYR A 8 -4.67 -0.28 -6.42
C TYR A 8 -4.43 -1.44 -7.39
N SER A 9 -4.43 -2.70 -6.91
CA SER A 9 -4.41 -3.90 -7.77
C SER A 9 -5.61 -4.02 -8.71
N LEU A 10 -6.67 -3.25 -8.44
CA LEU A 10 -7.89 -3.17 -9.24
C LEU A 10 -8.19 -1.71 -9.64
N TYR A 11 -7.12 -0.92 -9.93
CA TYR A 11 -7.21 0.49 -10.30
C TYR A 11 -8.22 0.72 -11.44
N HIS A 12 -8.16 -0.08 -12.52
CA HIS A 12 -9.05 0.04 -13.67
C HIS A 12 -10.52 -0.33 -13.37
N HIS A 13 -10.78 -0.97 -12.21
CA HIS A 13 -12.15 -1.14 -11.70
C HIS A 13 -12.69 0.11 -11.00
N GLY A 14 -11.87 1.16 -10.82
CA GLY A 14 -12.27 2.44 -10.23
C GLY A 14 -12.43 2.41 -8.71
N VAL A 15 -11.73 1.49 -8.02
CA VAL A 15 -11.80 1.29 -6.57
C VAL A 15 -10.57 1.79 -5.82
N ALA A 16 -9.67 2.49 -6.50
CA ALA A 16 -8.44 3.03 -5.93
C ALA A 16 -8.22 4.49 -6.32
N GLU A 17 -7.35 5.17 -5.58
CA GLU A 17 -6.98 6.57 -5.81
C GLU A 17 -6.53 6.83 -7.25
N ASP A 18 -6.87 8.01 -7.79
CA ASP A 18 -6.38 8.44 -9.09
C ASP A 18 -4.91 8.86 -8.99
N TRP A 19 -4.13 8.44 -9.96
CA TRP A 19 -2.77 8.94 -10.12
C TRP A 19 -2.78 10.41 -10.58
N ALA A 20 -1.88 11.24 -10.08
CA ALA A 20 -1.83 12.69 -10.30
C ALA A 20 -2.08 13.09 -11.77
N GLY A 21 -3.23 13.73 -12.02
CA GLY A 21 -3.63 14.21 -13.35
C GLY A 21 -4.16 13.13 -14.31
N PHE A 22 -4.31 11.90 -13.83
CA PHE A 22 -4.88 10.78 -14.59
C PHE A 22 -6.18 10.34 -13.93
N SER A 23 -7.22 10.18 -14.74
CA SER A 23 -8.49 9.59 -14.33
C SER A 23 -8.96 8.59 -15.38
N LEU A 24 -9.65 7.55 -14.93
CA LEU A 24 -10.20 6.55 -15.84
C LEU A 24 -11.26 7.17 -16.75
N PRO A 25 -11.28 6.80 -18.05
CA PRO A 25 -12.28 7.31 -19.00
C PRO A 25 -13.65 6.62 -18.87
N TRP A 26 -13.84 5.77 -17.85
CA TRP A 26 -15.08 5.05 -17.55
C TRP A 26 -15.42 5.13 -16.06
N PRO A 27 -16.69 4.92 -15.69
CA PRO A 27 -17.13 4.96 -14.31
C PRO A 27 -16.60 3.75 -13.52
N ARG A 28 -16.65 3.86 -12.20
CA ARG A 28 -16.36 2.77 -11.26
C ARG A 28 -17.18 1.52 -11.62
N GLN A 29 -16.51 0.37 -11.63
CA GLN A 29 -17.06 -0.92 -12.07
C GLN A 29 -17.44 -1.85 -10.90
N MET A 30 -17.09 -1.48 -9.67
CA MET A 30 -17.24 -2.34 -8.50
C MET A 30 -17.47 -1.47 -7.27
N ASP A 31 -18.53 -1.72 -6.50
CA ASP A 31 -18.75 -1.10 -5.20
C ASP A 31 -17.94 -1.82 -4.11
N ILE A 32 -17.95 -1.29 -2.88
CA ILE A 32 -17.17 -1.86 -1.77
C ILE A 32 -17.64 -3.28 -1.42
N TRP A 33 -18.91 -3.59 -1.57
CA TRP A 33 -19.47 -4.91 -1.26
C TRP A 33 -19.00 -5.95 -2.27
N GLN A 34 -19.08 -5.62 -3.56
CA GLN A 34 -18.57 -6.44 -4.65
C GLN A 34 -17.06 -6.65 -4.55
N LEU A 35 -16.31 -5.62 -4.13
CA LEU A 35 -14.87 -5.72 -3.90
C LEU A 35 -14.54 -6.73 -2.80
N MET A 36 -15.26 -6.69 -1.67
CA MET A 36 -15.05 -7.65 -0.58
C MET A 36 -15.46 -9.07 -0.97
N ASP A 37 -16.57 -9.23 -1.68
CA ASP A 37 -16.99 -10.53 -2.20
C ASP A 37 -15.95 -11.12 -3.14
N TYR A 38 -15.48 -10.32 -4.09
CA TYR A 38 -14.44 -10.73 -5.03
C TYR A 38 -13.13 -11.09 -4.33
N THR A 39 -12.74 -10.33 -3.30
CA THR A 39 -11.58 -10.64 -2.46
C THR A 39 -11.71 -12.00 -1.80
N ALA A 40 -12.87 -12.29 -1.21
CA ALA A 40 -13.14 -13.58 -0.56
C ALA A 40 -13.21 -14.72 -1.59
N GLU A 41 -13.79 -14.52 -2.77
CA GLU A 41 -13.83 -15.49 -3.87
C GLU A 41 -12.42 -15.88 -4.37
N LEU A 42 -11.49 -14.92 -4.37
CA LEU A 42 -10.08 -15.20 -4.68
C LEU A 42 -9.35 -15.95 -3.56
N GLY A 43 -10.03 -16.15 -2.42
CA GLY A 43 -9.45 -16.77 -1.22
C GLY A 43 -8.36 -15.88 -0.59
N LEU A 44 -8.46 -14.57 -0.76
CA LEU A 44 -7.67 -13.59 -0.03
C LEU A 44 -8.27 -13.35 1.36
N GLU A 45 -7.44 -12.92 2.30
CA GLU A 45 -7.79 -12.80 3.71
C GLU A 45 -7.94 -11.33 4.14
N GLY A 46 -7.75 -10.36 3.23
CA GLY A 46 -7.94 -8.96 3.57
C GLY A 46 -7.72 -7.96 2.45
N LEU A 47 -8.04 -6.72 2.78
CA LEU A 47 -7.98 -5.55 1.90
C LEU A 47 -7.26 -4.38 2.58
N HIS A 48 -6.42 -3.72 1.81
CA HIS A 48 -5.87 -2.41 2.12
C HIS A 48 -6.61 -1.38 1.29
N LEU A 49 -7.44 -0.55 1.94
CA LEU A 49 -8.45 0.32 1.32
C LEU A 49 -8.01 1.78 1.37
N ASP A 50 -8.32 2.55 0.34
CA ASP A 50 -8.36 4.01 0.36
C ASP A 50 -9.80 4.53 0.23
N ASP A 51 -9.99 5.86 0.27
CA ASP A 51 -11.32 6.48 0.25
C ASP A 51 -12.11 6.20 -1.02
N LYS A 52 -11.43 5.96 -2.14
CA LYS A 52 -12.10 5.63 -3.42
C LYS A 52 -12.84 4.30 -3.38
N ALA A 53 -12.45 3.41 -2.48
CA ALA A 53 -13.13 2.14 -2.29
C ALA A 53 -14.51 2.29 -1.65
N PHE A 54 -14.75 3.34 -0.85
CA PHE A 54 -16.01 3.53 -0.13
C PHE A 54 -17.09 4.15 -1.02
N ASP A 55 -18.35 3.77 -0.74
CA ASP A 55 -19.54 4.35 -1.40
C ASP A 55 -20.04 5.60 -0.66
N ALA A 56 -19.70 5.75 0.62
CA ALA A 56 -19.96 6.92 1.44
C ALA A 56 -18.93 7.06 2.56
N MET A 57 -18.63 8.31 2.95
CA MET A 57 -17.66 8.64 3.99
C MET A 57 -18.37 9.05 5.29
N ASP A 58 -19.21 8.16 5.83
CA ASP A 58 -19.92 8.37 7.09
C ASP A 58 -19.83 7.16 8.03
N GLU A 59 -20.07 7.40 9.32
CA GLU A 59 -19.91 6.38 10.36
C GLU A 59 -20.86 5.17 10.19
N ALA A 60 -22.06 5.40 9.66
CA ALA A 60 -23.01 4.33 9.42
C ALA A 60 -22.54 3.42 8.29
N HIS A 61 -21.94 3.99 7.24
CA HIS A 61 -21.34 3.23 6.16
C HIS A 61 -20.11 2.45 6.65
N PHE A 62 -19.19 3.11 7.36
CA PHE A 62 -18.00 2.46 7.93
C PHE A 62 -18.32 1.30 8.87
N SER A 63 -19.37 1.45 9.71
CA SER A 63 -19.83 0.36 10.58
C SER A 63 -20.32 -0.85 9.77
N ARG A 64 -21.05 -0.63 8.69
CA ARG A 64 -21.48 -1.72 7.79
C ARG A 64 -20.30 -2.37 7.08
N VAL A 65 -19.34 -1.57 6.59
CA VAL A 65 -18.10 -2.08 5.96
C VAL A 65 -17.35 -3.00 6.93
N ARG A 66 -17.15 -2.57 8.17
CA ARG A 66 -16.50 -3.38 9.21
C ARG A 66 -17.24 -4.71 9.45
N GLU A 67 -18.56 -4.68 9.58
CA GLU A 67 -19.33 -5.90 9.81
C GLU A 67 -19.30 -6.85 8.62
N TYR A 68 -19.44 -6.30 7.42
CA TYR A 68 -19.40 -7.09 6.19
C TYR A 68 -18.03 -7.78 5.98
N ALA A 69 -16.93 -7.07 6.25
CA ALA A 69 -15.58 -7.65 6.21
C ALA A 69 -15.43 -8.76 7.26
N ARG A 70 -15.90 -8.53 8.49
CA ARG A 70 -15.86 -9.52 9.57
C ARG A 70 -16.61 -10.80 9.23
N GLU A 71 -17.79 -10.69 8.62
CA GLU A 71 -18.61 -11.85 8.18
C GLU A 71 -17.89 -12.70 7.12
N ARG A 72 -17.01 -12.10 6.34
CA ARG A 72 -16.18 -12.77 5.32
C ARG A 72 -14.82 -13.19 5.81
N GLY A 73 -14.49 -12.91 7.08
CA GLY A 73 -13.19 -13.20 7.65
C GLY A 73 -12.06 -12.35 7.07
N LEU A 74 -12.38 -11.17 6.51
CA LEU A 74 -11.40 -10.26 5.93
C LEU A 74 -10.85 -9.29 7.00
N TYR A 75 -9.53 -9.16 7.08
CA TYR A 75 -8.93 -8.00 7.73
C TYR A 75 -9.03 -6.77 6.83
N LEU A 76 -9.05 -5.60 7.44
CA LEU A 76 -8.94 -4.33 6.74
C LEU A 76 -7.71 -3.56 7.22
N GLU A 77 -7.05 -2.89 6.29
CA GLU A 77 -6.07 -1.84 6.53
C GLU A 77 -6.52 -0.59 5.78
N TYR A 78 -6.12 0.58 6.26
CA TYR A 78 -6.51 1.85 5.66
C TYR A 78 -5.32 2.60 5.09
N ASN A 79 -5.50 3.18 3.92
CA ASN A 79 -4.49 3.95 3.20
C ASN A 79 -4.93 5.41 3.05
N PHE A 80 -4.09 6.34 3.45
CA PHE A 80 -4.26 7.77 3.18
C PHE A 80 -2.90 8.46 3.03
N ALA A 81 -2.95 9.71 2.57
CA ALA A 81 -1.77 10.54 2.42
C ALA A 81 -1.93 11.87 3.16
N LEU A 82 -0.84 12.48 3.59
CA LEU A 82 -0.85 13.80 4.20
C LEU A 82 -1.21 14.87 3.16
N PRO A 83 -1.92 15.96 3.56
CA PRO A 83 -2.33 17.01 2.66
C PRO A 83 -1.16 17.61 1.87
N SER A 84 -1.33 17.68 0.57
CA SER A 84 -0.35 18.16 -0.40
C SER A 84 -1.08 18.74 -1.62
N ARG A 85 -0.38 19.56 -2.41
CA ARG A 85 -0.91 20.05 -3.69
C ARG A 85 -0.62 19.11 -4.87
N LYS A 86 0.07 17.99 -4.63
CA LYS A 86 0.68 17.15 -5.67
C LYS A 86 -0.15 15.91 -6.02
N TYR A 87 -0.94 15.40 -5.08
CA TYR A 87 -1.65 14.13 -5.22
C TYR A 87 -3.17 14.30 -5.14
N ASP A 88 -3.92 13.23 -5.35
CA ASP A 88 -5.37 13.21 -5.28
C ASP A 88 -5.85 13.69 -3.91
N ALA A 89 -6.61 14.80 -3.91
CA ALA A 89 -7.11 15.39 -2.68
C ALA A 89 -8.14 14.50 -1.97
N SER A 90 -8.77 13.56 -2.66
CA SER A 90 -9.83 12.71 -2.10
C SER A 90 -9.34 11.66 -1.11
N VAL A 91 -8.02 11.36 -1.13
CA VAL A 91 -7.38 10.41 -0.21
C VAL A 91 -6.43 11.12 0.77
N GLN A 92 -6.55 12.42 0.93
CA GLN A 92 -5.68 13.22 1.79
C GLN A 92 -6.39 13.59 3.09
N HIS A 93 -5.78 13.22 4.22
CA HIS A 93 -6.29 13.49 5.56
C HIS A 93 -5.20 13.97 6.51
N GLU A 94 -5.60 14.73 7.51
CA GLU A 94 -4.78 14.86 8.72
C GLU A 94 -4.75 13.51 9.47
N ILE A 95 -3.67 13.25 10.21
CA ILE A 95 -3.42 11.91 10.79
C ILE A 95 -4.56 11.49 11.74
N GLU A 96 -5.09 12.43 12.52
CA GLU A 96 -6.18 12.15 13.48
C GLU A 96 -7.49 11.75 12.79
N GLU A 97 -7.75 12.28 11.61
CA GLU A 97 -8.90 11.92 10.77
C GLU A 97 -8.68 10.51 10.20
N GLY A 98 -7.50 10.24 9.63
CA GLY A 98 -7.14 8.90 9.14
C GLY A 98 -7.23 7.82 10.21
N ILE A 99 -6.79 8.11 11.46
CA ILE A 99 -6.98 7.21 12.60
C ILE A 99 -8.47 6.98 12.86
N GLY A 100 -9.29 8.02 12.78
CA GLY A 100 -10.75 7.93 12.97
C GLY A 100 -11.41 6.99 11.97
N ILE A 101 -11.09 7.13 10.69
CA ILE A 101 -11.59 6.29 9.60
C ILE A 101 -11.11 4.84 9.79
N ALA A 102 -9.81 4.62 9.99
CA ALA A 102 -9.23 3.30 10.23
C ALA A 102 -9.96 2.57 11.37
N ARG A 103 -10.14 3.24 12.52
CA ARG A 103 -10.89 2.70 13.65
C ARG A 103 -12.34 2.37 13.30
N ALA A 104 -13.02 3.26 12.56
CA ALA A 104 -14.44 3.10 12.22
C ALA A 104 -14.68 1.86 11.35
N ILE A 105 -13.78 1.60 10.37
CA ILE A 105 -13.82 0.39 9.53
C ILE A 105 -13.24 -0.85 10.20
N GLY A 106 -12.65 -0.73 11.40
CA GLY A 106 -12.03 -1.84 12.12
C GLY A 106 -10.62 -2.22 11.63
N ALA A 107 -9.93 -1.31 10.94
CA ALA A 107 -8.54 -1.48 10.57
C ALA A 107 -7.62 -1.27 11.78
N ASP A 108 -6.61 -2.13 11.95
CA ASP A 108 -5.59 -2.03 12.99
C ASP A 108 -4.28 -1.41 12.50
N VAL A 109 -4.19 -1.15 11.20
CA VAL A 109 -3.08 -0.44 10.54
C VAL A 109 -3.64 0.65 9.64
N ALA A 110 -3.06 1.85 9.73
CA ALA A 110 -3.27 2.96 8.82
C ALA A 110 -1.94 3.34 8.16
N LYS A 111 -1.86 3.17 6.85
CA LYS A 111 -0.69 3.57 6.05
C LYS A 111 -0.76 5.06 5.75
N ILE A 112 0.39 5.73 5.80
CA ILE A 112 0.53 7.17 5.58
C ILE A 112 1.54 7.45 4.48
N GLY A 113 1.09 8.11 3.39
CA GLY A 113 1.97 8.75 2.41
C GLY A 113 2.41 10.13 2.90
N MET A 114 3.72 10.41 2.88
CA MET A 114 4.25 11.69 3.37
C MET A 114 4.01 12.85 2.39
N ASN A 115 3.88 12.57 1.10
CA ASN A 115 3.68 13.55 0.01
C ASN A 115 4.77 14.61 -0.06
N LEU A 116 6.04 14.18 -0.08
CA LEU A 116 7.19 15.07 -0.11
C LEU A 116 7.41 15.69 -1.50
N SER A 117 7.76 16.98 -1.52
CA SER A 117 8.26 17.66 -2.72
C SER A 117 9.77 17.64 -2.72
N ARG A 118 10.38 17.13 -3.80
CA ARG A 118 11.83 16.96 -3.91
C ARG A 118 12.44 17.89 -4.95
N PRO A 119 13.61 18.51 -4.68
CA PRO A 119 14.36 19.24 -5.69
C PRO A 119 15.01 18.27 -6.69
N GLN A 120 15.34 18.79 -7.86
CA GLN A 120 16.13 18.06 -8.86
C GLN A 120 17.63 18.30 -8.65
N PRO A 121 18.50 17.32 -8.94
CA PRO A 121 18.15 15.95 -9.33
C PRO A 121 17.66 15.11 -8.14
N VAL A 122 16.66 14.27 -8.36
CA VAL A 122 16.04 13.44 -7.31
C VAL A 122 17.07 12.57 -6.57
N ALA A 123 17.97 11.93 -7.32
CA ALA A 123 19.02 11.07 -6.74
C ALA A 123 19.92 11.76 -5.71
N ALA A 124 20.13 13.08 -5.85
CA ALA A 124 20.96 13.88 -4.93
C ALA A 124 20.13 14.60 -3.85
N SER A 125 18.82 14.34 -3.78
CA SER A 125 17.91 15.06 -2.90
C SER A 125 17.70 14.40 -1.52
N LYS A 126 18.32 13.25 -1.26
CA LYS A 126 18.23 12.57 0.04
C LYS A 126 18.75 13.49 1.14
N PHE A 127 17.90 13.71 2.16
CA PHE A 127 18.15 14.66 3.25
C PHE A 127 18.47 16.10 2.81
N HIS A 128 18.06 16.49 1.60
CA HIS A 128 18.19 17.89 1.18
C HIS A 128 17.47 18.83 2.15
N PRO A 129 17.97 20.05 2.44
CA PRO A 129 17.35 20.96 3.42
C PRO A 129 15.85 21.20 3.22
N GLN A 130 15.38 21.32 1.97
CA GLN A 130 13.95 21.45 1.64
C GLN A 130 13.14 20.18 1.98
N VAL A 131 13.75 19.01 1.87
CA VAL A 131 13.13 17.74 2.25
C VAL A 131 13.12 17.60 3.76
N MET A 132 14.25 17.92 4.43
CA MET A 132 14.35 17.89 5.89
C MET A 132 13.28 18.76 6.58
N GLN A 133 13.03 19.94 6.07
CA GLN A 133 11.96 20.81 6.61
C GLN A 133 10.57 20.13 6.55
N GLN A 134 10.29 19.38 5.49
CA GLN A 134 9.04 18.64 5.35
C GLN A 134 9.00 17.43 6.30
N LEU A 135 10.10 16.66 6.39
CA LEU A 135 10.23 15.53 7.32
C LEU A 135 10.05 15.95 8.78
N GLU A 136 10.61 17.10 9.19
CA GLU A 136 10.40 17.68 10.52
C GLU A 136 8.92 18.00 10.76
N GLY A 137 8.22 18.49 9.74
CA GLY A 137 6.77 18.71 9.77
C GLY A 137 5.99 17.41 9.96
N VAL A 138 6.36 16.36 9.24
CA VAL A 138 5.78 15.00 9.39
C VAL A 138 6.01 14.45 10.80
N VAL A 139 7.24 14.54 11.32
CA VAL A 139 7.59 14.13 12.68
C VAL A 139 6.70 14.82 13.71
N LYS A 140 6.51 16.14 13.59
CA LYS A 140 5.66 16.90 14.50
C LYS A 140 4.21 16.40 14.51
N ARG A 141 3.63 16.14 13.32
CA ARG A 141 2.27 15.60 13.17
C ARG A 141 2.16 14.20 13.79
N LEU A 142 3.11 13.31 13.47
CA LEU A 142 3.12 11.95 14.01
C LEU A 142 3.25 11.91 15.53
N LYS A 143 4.15 12.73 16.12
CA LYS A 143 4.27 12.86 17.59
C LYS A 143 2.97 13.30 18.24
N HIS A 144 2.26 14.24 17.62
CA HIS A 144 0.97 14.72 18.12
C HIS A 144 -0.10 13.62 18.08
N ALA A 145 -0.15 12.82 17.02
CA ALA A 145 -1.17 11.80 16.82
C ALA A 145 -0.86 10.45 17.48
N ALA A 146 0.40 10.19 17.87
CA ALA A 146 0.86 8.88 18.33
C ALA A 146 0.08 8.32 19.53
N SER A 147 -0.25 9.18 20.52
CA SER A 147 -1.05 8.77 21.67
C SER A 147 -2.48 8.39 21.27
N LYS A 148 -3.11 9.16 20.39
CA LYS A 148 -4.44 8.84 19.85
C LYS A 148 -4.44 7.54 19.04
N ALA A 149 -3.37 7.28 18.29
CA ALA A 149 -3.19 6.02 17.56
C ALA A 149 -3.16 4.83 18.54
N ALA A 150 -2.37 4.94 19.62
CA ALA A 150 -2.30 3.91 20.66
C ALA A 150 -3.64 3.70 21.38
N GLU A 151 -4.33 4.77 21.78
CA GLU A 151 -5.65 4.71 22.41
C GLU A 151 -6.71 4.08 21.48
N SER A 152 -6.57 4.30 20.18
CA SER A 152 -7.47 3.75 19.16
C SER A 152 -7.12 2.32 18.74
N GLY A 153 -5.96 1.80 19.13
CA GLY A 153 -5.44 0.50 18.70
C GLY A 153 -5.03 0.47 17.23
N VAL A 154 -4.79 1.64 16.61
CA VAL A 154 -4.41 1.77 15.19
C VAL A 154 -2.92 2.06 15.09
N ARG A 155 -2.17 1.18 14.44
CA ARG A 155 -0.74 1.39 14.14
C ARG A 155 -0.58 2.26 12.91
N LEU A 156 0.26 3.29 12.97
CA LEU A 156 0.56 4.20 11.88
C LEU A 156 1.78 3.69 11.12
N ALA A 157 1.64 3.44 9.83
CA ALA A 157 2.69 2.89 8.98
C ALA A 157 3.11 3.91 7.91
N VAL A 158 4.27 4.55 8.09
CA VAL A 158 4.83 5.53 7.14
C VAL A 158 5.45 4.79 5.96
N GLU A 159 4.99 5.08 4.76
CA GLU A 159 5.45 4.42 3.54
C GLU A 159 6.68 5.08 2.93
N ASN A 160 7.60 4.25 2.38
CA ASN A 160 8.55 4.69 1.37
C ASN A 160 7.85 4.84 0.02
N HIS A 161 7.02 5.90 -0.10
CA HIS A 161 6.31 6.19 -1.34
C HIS A 161 7.27 6.71 -2.43
N THR A 162 6.78 6.98 -3.63
CA THR A 162 7.57 7.43 -4.79
C THR A 162 8.43 8.68 -4.56
N ASP A 163 8.29 9.31 -3.41
CA ASP A 163 8.89 10.58 -3.04
C ASP A 163 9.85 10.50 -1.83
N SER A 164 10.13 9.32 -1.30
CA SER A 164 10.97 9.17 -0.11
C SER A 164 11.97 8.03 -0.20
N PHE A 165 13.20 8.28 0.27
CA PHE A 165 14.18 7.23 0.52
C PHE A 165 13.84 6.46 1.81
N SER A 166 14.17 5.18 1.87
CA SER A 166 13.96 4.36 3.06
C SER A 166 14.67 4.94 4.30
N GLU A 167 15.87 5.50 4.14
CA GLU A 167 16.60 6.14 5.24
C GLU A 167 15.89 7.39 5.79
N GLU A 168 15.14 8.12 4.97
CA GLU A 168 14.32 9.25 5.41
C GLU A 168 13.12 8.78 6.22
N VAL A 169 12.50 7.67 5.82
CA VAL A 169 11.44 7.02 6.62
C VAL A 169 12.01 6.59 7.97
N ILE A 170 13.15 5.90 7.99
CA ILE A 170 13.84 5.51 9.24
C ILE A 170 14.10 6.73 10.12
N TRP A 171 14.64 7.81 9.55
CA TRP A 171 14.88 9.04 10.29
C TRP A 171 13.59 9.58 10.94
N VAL A 172 12.47 9.59 10.21
CA VAL A 172 11.17 9.99 10.77
C VAL A 172 10.77 9.10 11.95
N LEU A 173 10.89 7.77 11.77
CA LEU A 173 10.54 6.81 12.82
C LEU A 173 11.41 6.96 14.07
N ASP A 174 12.72 7.21 13.90
CA ASP A 174 13.66 7.45 15.00
C ASP A 174 13.35 8.75 15.75
N GLN A 175 12.98 9.80 15.01
CA GLN A 175 12.58 11.07 15.63
C GLN A 175 11.26 10.96 16.39
N VAL A 176 10.30 10.16 15.90
CA VAL A 176 9.00 9.96 16.56
C VAL A 176 9.14 9.07 17.78
N ASP A 177 9.89 7.98 17.67
CA ASP A 177 10.19 6.98 18.71
C ASP A 177 8.95 6.53 19.50
N HIS A 178 7.97 5.95 18.79
CA HIS A 178 6.72 5.52 19.42
C HIS A 178 6.31 4.13 18.92
N PRO A 179 5.87 3.19 19.80
CA PRO A 179 5.59 1.80 19.44
C PRO A 179 4.39 1.62 18.47
N PHE A 180 3.55 2.63 18.32
CA PHE A 180 2.43 2.63 17.36
C PHE A 180 2.77 3.35 16.05
N VAL A 181 4.05 3.73 15.82
CA VAL A 181 4.51 4.35 14.57
C VAL A 181 5.64 3.51 13.99
N GLY A 182 5.43 3.00 12.80
CA GLY A 182 6.37 2.13 12.08
C GLY A 182 6.34 2.38 10.59
N ALA A 183 6.88 1.46 9.79
CA ALA A 183 6.96 1.58 8.35
C ALA A 183 5.85 0.78 7.64
N CYS A 184 5.45 1.27 6.46
CA CYS A 184 4.89 0.49 5.38
C CYS A 184 5.97 0.30 4.32
N ILE A 185 6.26 -0.94 3.95
CA ILE A 185 7.26 -1.24 2.91
C ILE A 185 6.57 -1.31 1.56
N ASP A 186 6.90 -0.42 0.64
CA ASP A 186 6.65 -0.68 -0.78
C ASP A 186 7.92 -1.25 -1.41
N THR A 187 7.80 -2.39 -2.06
CA THR A 187 8.94 -3.14 -2.61
C THR A 187 9.51 -2.56 -3.91
N VAL A 188 8.82 -1.58 -4.53
CA VAL A 188 9.21 -0.97 -5.82
C VAL A 188 9.58 0.50 -5.68
N ASN A 189 8.90 1.24 -4.80
CA ASN A 189 8.94 2.71 -4.79
C ASN A 189 10.34 3.32 -4.63
N GLY A 190 11.30 2.60 -4.06
CA GLY A 190 12.71 3.02 -4.04
C GLY A 190 13.28 3.39 -5.41
N LEU A 191 12.82 2.73 -6.49
CA LEU A 191 13.27 3.03 -7.86
C LEU A 191 12.95 4.46 -8.31
N HIS A 192 11.85 5.05 -7.83
CA HIS A 192 11.47 6.43 -8.18
C HIS A 192 12.46 7.47 -7.64
N VAL A 193 13.14 7.15 -6.55
CA VAL A 193 14.20 7.98 -5.98
C VAL A 193 15.58 7.42 -6.22
N THR A 194 15.72 6.45 -7.14
CA THR A 194 16.98 5.77 -7.50
C THR A 194 17.62 4.98 -6.35
N GLU A 195 16.82 4.51 -5.41
CA GLU A 195 17.23 3.59 -4.36
C GLU A 195 17.05 2.14 -4.81
N ASN A 196 18.00 1.26 -4.43
CA ASN A 196 17.83 -0.17 -4.70
C ASN A 196 16.65 -0.73 -3.89
N PRO A 197 15.68 -1.42 -4.53
CA PRO A 197 14.49 -1.93 -3.87
C PRO A 197 14.77 -2.85 -2.68
N ILE A 198 15.73 -3.77 -2.82
CA ILE A 198 16.09 -4.68 -1.72
C ILE A 198 16.76 -3.94 -0.56
N THR A 199 17.54 -2.90 -0.83
CA THR A 199 18.09 -2.04 0.23
C THR A 199 16.97 -1.33 0.98
N ALA A 200 15.95 -0.82 0.28
CA ALA A 200 14.80 -0.21 0.94
C ALA A 200 14.06 -1.20 1.84
N VAL A 201 13.84 -2.43 1.35
CA VAL A 201 13.22 -3.50 2.16
C VAL A 201 14.08 -3.87 3.37
N GLU A 202 15.40 -4.05 3.20
CA GLU A 202 16.33 -4.35 4.30
C GLU A 202 16.29 -3.28 5.40
N ASN A 203 16.26 -2.01 5.02
CA ASN A 203 16.19 -0.89 5.94
C ASN A 203 14.88 -0.86 6.73
N LEU A 204 13.75 -1.05 6.06
CA LEU A 204 12.42 -0.84 6.65
C LEU A 204 11.85 -2.07 7.35
N ALA A 205 12.21 -3.29 6.94
CA ALA A 205 11.61 -4.52 7.45
C ALA A 205 11.65 -4.65 8.99
N PRO A 206 12.72 -4.26 9.71
CA PRO A 206 12.73 -4.34 11.17
C PRO A 206 11.70 -3.44 11.88
N ARG A 207 11.22 -2.41 11.21
CA ARG A 207 10.31 -1.39 11.77
C ARG A 207 8.93 -1.41 11.10
N ALA A 208 8.66 -2.35 10.19
CA ALA A 208 7.44 -2.40 9.41
C ALA A 208 6.23 -2.94 10.20
N PHE A 209 5.04 -2.45 9.84
CA PHE A 209 3.75 -2.96 10.30
C PHE A 209 2.94 -3.57 9.15
N THR A 210 3.15 -3.07 7.93
CA THR A 210 2.48 -3.55 6.73
C THR A 210 3.38 -3.36 5.50
N ASN A 211 2.89 -3.73 4.33
CA ASN A 211 3.62 -3.64 3.07
C ASN A 211 2.68 -3.51 1.87
N HIS A 212 3.24 -2.99 0.78
CA HIS A 212 2.75 -3.09 -0.59
C HIS A 212 3.72 -3.99 -1.36
N PHE A 213 3.30 -5.22 -1.61
CA PHE A 213 4.13 -6.24 -2.23
C PHE A 213 3.94 -6.20 -3.74
N ARG A 214 4.81 -5.44 -4.40
CA ARG A 214 4.77 -5.10 -5.83
C ARG A 214 5.95 -5.70 -6.56
N ASP A 215 5.75 -6.01 -7.84
CA ASP A 215 6.81 -6.41 -8.76
C ASP A 215 6.71 -5.62 -10.07
N ASN A 216 7.85 -5.25 -10.62
CA ASN A 216 7.92 -4.45 -11.84
C ASN A 216 8.94 -5.03 -12.81
N LYS A 217 8.69 -4.88 -14.10
CA LYS A 217 9.69 -5.05 -15.16
C LYS A 217 10.47 -3.76 -15.32
N ILE A 218 11.79 -3.91 -15.50
CA ILE A 218 12.73 -2.81 -15.69
C ILE A 218 13.35 -2.92 -17.09
N ILE A 219 12.93 -2.01 -17.97
CA ILE A 219 13.37 -1.99 -19.36
C ILE A 219 14.50 -0.97 -19.50
N ILE A 220 15.72 -1.43 -19.78
CA ILE A 220 16.86 -0.55 -20.01
C ILE A 220 16.66 0.23 -21.32
N LYS A 221 16.87 1.54 -21.25
CA LYS A 221 16.80 2.50 -22.36
C LYS A 221 18.16 3.19 -22.50
N PRO A 222 18.46 3.83 -23.66
CA PRO A 222 19.73 4.54 -23.83
C PRO A 222 20.02 5.61 -22.77
N ASP A 223 18.96 6.28 -22.29
CA ASP A 223 19.04 7.43 -21.37
C ASP A 223 18.61 7.09 -19.93
N GLY A 224 18.51 5.79 -19.58
CA GLY A 224 18.08 5.35 -18.26
C GLY A 224 17.30 4.05 -18.28
N PHE A 225 16.16 4.02 -17.60
CA PHE A 225 15.27 2.86 -17.60
C PHE A 225 13.82 3.29 -17.57
N GLU A 226 12.96 2.42 -18.06
CA GLU A 226 11.51 2.49 -17.89
C GLU A 226 11.08 1.33 -17.01
N MET A 227 10.13 1.57 -16.11
CA MET A 227 9.54 0.50 -15.31
C MET A 227 8.04 0.42 -15.55
N THR A 228 7.52 -0.79 -15.51
CA THR A 228 6.09 -1.08 -15.64
C THR A 228 5.71 -2.17 -14.67
N GLY A 229 4.52 -2.06 -14.08
CA GLY A 229 4.01 -3.06 -13.15
C GLY A 229 3.90 -4.44 -13.80
N ALA A 230 4.14 -5.47 -13.02
CA ALA A 230 4.02 -6.87 -13.39
C ALA A 230 3.20 -7.64 -12.35
N ALA A 231 2.68 -8.80 -12.71
CA ALA A 231 2.22 -9.74 -11.70
C ALA A 231 3.39 -10.15 -10.80
N VAL A 232 3.14 -10.32 -9.51
CA VAL A 232 4.18 -10.71 -8.56
C VAL A 232 4.84 -12.01 -8.99
N GLY A 233 6.17 -12.00 -9.08
CA GLY A 233 7.00 -13.11 -9.57
C GLY A 233 7.20 -13.15 -11.08
N GLU A 234 6.64 -12.20 -11.84
CA GLU A 234 6.83 -12.07 -13.29
C GLU A 234 7.68 -10.84 -13.67
N GLY A 235 8.05 -10.01 -12.69
CA GLY A 235 8.92 -8.86 -12.85
C GLY A 235 10.40 -9.19 -12.71
N ASP A 236 11.18 -8.17 -12.44
CA ASP A 236 12.66 -8.26 -12.35
C ASP A 236 13.18 -8.08 -10.91
N LEU A 237 12.29 -7.92 -9.93
CA LEU A 237 12.67 -7.78 -8.53
C LEU A 237 12.85 -9.16 -7.87
N ASP A 238 13.77 -9.26 -6.91
CA ASP A 238 13.94 -10.45 -6.10
C ASP A 238 12.85 -10.53 -5.01
N MET A 239 11.63 -10.91 -5.43
CA MET A 239 10.45 -10.95 -4.57
C MET A 239 10.56 -12.02 -3.48
N GLN A 240 11.29 -13.12 -3.73
CA GLN A 240 11.56 -14.13 -2.71
C GLN A 240 12.42 -13.54 -1.58
N ARG A 241 13.49 -12.81 -1.92
CA ARG A 241 14.36 -12.15 -0.95
C ARG A 241 13.59 -11.05 -0.19
N ALA A 242 12.80 -10.24 -0.89
CA ALA A 242 11.95 -9.24 -0.24
C ALA A 242 11.04 -9.87 0.81
N TYR A 243 10.35 -10.97 0.45
CA TYR A 243 9.51 -11.72 1.37
C TYR A 243 10.32 -12.27 2.56
N ASP A 244 11.50 -12.87 2.31
CA ASP A 244 12.36 -13.42 3.36
C ASP A 244 12.84 -12.37 4.36
N LEU A 245 13.02 -11.13 3.94
CA LEU A 245 13.33 -10.00 4.82
C LEU A 245 12.11 -9.57 5.64
N ILE A 246 10.97 -9.39 4.99
CA ILE A 246 9.71 -8.94 5.60
C ILE A 246 9.26 -9.92 6.68
N ARG A 247 9.23 -11.23 6.39
CA ARG A 247 8.74 -12.27 7.32
C ARG A 247 9.58 -12.44 8.59
N ARG A 248 10.79 -11.88 8.65
CA ARG A 248 11.64 -11.90 9.87
C ARG A 248 11.08 -11.00 10.97
N ASN A 249 10.26 -10.02 10.59
CA ASN A 249 9.59 -9.15 11.55
C ASN A 249 8.22 -9.76 11.93
N PRO A 250 8.04 -10.26 13.17
CA PRO A 250 6.78 -10.87 13.59
C PRO A 250 5.60 -9.87 13.68
N ALA A 251 5.87 -8.57 13.66
CA ALA A 251 4.82 -7.55 13.63
C ALA A 251 4.13 -7.48 12.26
N VAL A 252 4.80 -7.96 11.18
CA VAL A 252 4.23 -8.05 9.83
C VAL A 252 3.67 -9.45 9.63
N ASN A 253 2.39 -9.61 9.86
CA ASN A 253 1.68 -10.89 9.72
C ASN A 253 0.81 -10.97 8.45
N ARG A 254 0.86 -9.95 7.60
CA ARG A 254 0.10 -9.80 6.35
C ARG A 254 1.02 -9.45 5.19
N LEU A 255 0.68 -9.93 4.01
CA LEU A 255 1.29 -9.54 2.74
C LEU A 255 0.18 -8.99 1.85
N ASN A 256 0.28 -7.72 1.45
CA ASN A 256 -0.70 -7.06 0.59
C ASN A 256 -0.15 -6.95 -0.84
N ILE A 257 -0.68 -7.74 -1.76
CA ILE A 257 -0.36 -7.61 -3.19
C ILE A 257 -0.84 -6.24 -3.66
N GLU A 258 0.04 -5.52 -4.34
CA GLU A 258 -0.30 -4.31 -5.06
C GLU A 258 0.20 -4.40 -6.49
N LEU A 259 -0.66 -4.06 -7.45
CA LEU A 259 -0.33 -4.07 -8.88
C LEU A 259 -0.51 -2.67 -9.46
N ASP A 260 0.51 -2.20 -10.16
CA ASP A 260 0.50 -0.92 -10.91
C ASP A 260 0.63 -1.22 -12.41
N LEU A 261 -0.45 -1.78 -12.98
CA LEU A 261 -0.44 -2.25 -14.35
C LEU A 261 -0.82 -1.14 -15.32
N ARG A 262 -0.07 -1.02 -16.42
CA ARG A 262 -0.46 -0.18 -17.54
C ARG A 262 -1.37 -0.97 -18.48
N CYS A 263 -2.66 -0.63 -18.47
CA CYS A 263 -3.65 -1.24 -19.32
C CYS A 263 -4.11 -0.29 -20.44
N PRO A 264 -4.64 -0.81 -21.57
CA PRO A 264 -5.25 0.02 -22.59
C PRO A 264 -6.42 0.84 -22.04
N LEU A 265 -6.50 2.13 -22.39
CA LEU A 265 -7.57 3.03 -21.95
C LEU A 265 -8.68 3.21 -23.01
N ASP A 266 -8.54 2.59 -24.16
CA ASP A 266 -9.52 2.54 -25.24
C ASP A 266 -10.35 1.24 -25.23
N ASP A 267 -9.98 0.25 -24.39
CA ASP A 267 -10.71 -1.00 -24.20
C ASP A 267 -10.83 -1.34 -22.70
N MET A 268 -11.93 -0.89 -22.10
CA MET A 268 -12.24 -1.15 -20.68
C MET A 268 -12.25 -2.66 -20.37
N GLN A 269 -12.89 -3.48 -21.21
CA GLN A 269 -13.01 -4.92 -20.90
C GLN A 269 -11.64 -5.61 -20.92
N GLN A 270 -10.75 -5.20 -21.82
CA GLN A 270 -9.39 -5.67 -21.85
C GLN A 270 -8.61 -5.24 -20.61
N ALA A 271 -8.73 -3.97 -20.19
CA ALA A 271 -8.07 -3.46 -19.01
C ALA A 271 -8.48 -4.23 -17.73
N LEU A 272 -9.79 -4.39 -17.51
CA LEU A 272 -10.32 -5.14 -16.37
C LEU A 272 -9.87 -6.61 -16.37
N ARG A 273 -9.80 -7.24 -17.54
CA ARG A 273 -9.32 -8.61 -17.68
C ARG A 273 -7.84 -8.73 -17.33
N ILE A 274 -6.99 -7.81 -17.82
CA ILE A 274 -5.55 -7.80 -17.55
C ILE A 274 -5.29 -7.72 -16.04
N GLU A 275 -5.97 -6.83 -15.32
CA GLU A 275 -5.82 -6.71 -13.86
C GLU A 275 -6.22 -8.00 -13.14
N ARG A 276 -7.40 -8.55 -13.45
CA ARG A 276 -7.89 -9.79 -12.83
C ARG A 276 -6.93 -10.96 -13.04
N GLU A 277 -6.47 -11.14 -14.28
CA GLU A 277 -5.54 -12.22 -14.62
C GLU A 277 -4.19 -12.04 -13.92
N ALA A 278 -3.65 -10.82 -13.87
CA ALA A 278 -2.39 -10.52 -13.18
C ALA A 278 -2.52 -10.74 -11.67
N LEU A 279 -3.62 -10.32 -11.07
CA LEU A 279 -3.90 -10.56 -9.65
C LEU A 279 -3.98 -12.06 -9.34
N GLN A 280 -4.68 -12.84 -10.17
CA GLN A 280 -4.77 -14.30 -10.01
C GLN A 280 -3.40 -14.99 -10.14
N ARG A 281 -2.54 -14.54 -11.07
CA ARG A 281 -1.17 -15.06 -11.21
C ARG A 281 -0.32 -14.71 -10.00
N SER A 282 -0.42 -13.47 -9.50
CA SER A 282 0.27 -13.02 -8.28
C SER A 282 -0.12 -13.84 -7.04
N ILE A 283 -1.42 -14.07 -6.85
CA ILE A 283 -1.94 -14.91 -5.76
C ILE A 283 -1.40 -16.34 -5.88
N ARG A 284 -1.42 -16.90 -7.08
CA ARG A 284 -0.90 -18.25 -7.34
C ARG A 284 0.59 -18.33 -6.99
N TRP A 285 1.38 -17.36 -7.45
CA TRP A 285 2.80 -17.30 -7.14
C TRP A 285 3.06 -17.21 -5.63
N CYS A 286 2.35 -16.36 -4.91
CA CYS A 286 2.47 -16.26 -3.45
C CYS A 286 2.14 -17.58 -2.75
N ARG A 287 1.13 -18.32 -3.23
CA ARG A 287 0.74 -19.63 -2.66
C ARG A 287 1.73 -20.73 -2.97
N GLU A 288 2.21 -20.80 -4.21
CA GLU A 288 3.07 -21.88 -4.69
C GLU A 288 4.53 -21.68 -4.29
N VAL A 289 5.03 -20.44 -4.37
CA VAL A 289 6.45 -20.12 -4.13
C VAL A 289 6.69 -19.73 -2.67
N LEU A 290 5.85 -18.84 -2.10
CA LEU A 290 6.05 -18.37 -0.72
C LEU A 290 5.34 -19.26 0.31
N GLY A 291 4.38 -20.09 -0.10
CA GLY A 291 3.62 -20.97 0.78
C GLY A 291 2.64 -20.25 1.73
N ILE A 292 2.17 -19.04 1.35
CA ILE A 292 1.28 -18.21 2.17
C ILE A 292 -0.12 -18.09 1.57
N GLY A 293 -1.09 -17.59 2.36
CA GLY A 293 -2.46 -17.38 1.88
C GLY A 293 -3.19 -18.66 1.52
N ARG A 294 -2.77 -19.79 2.05
CA ARG A 294 -3.53 -21.03 1.99
C ARG A 294 -4.51 -21.00 3.15
N GLY A 295 -5.79 -20.79 2.86
CA GLY A 295 -6.83 -20.93 3.86
C GLY A 295 -6.62 -22.21 4.66
N SER A 296 -6.86 -22.18 5.96
CA SER A 296 -6.89 -23.32 6.85
C SER A 296 -8.12 -24.20 6.51
N GLY A 297 -8.10 -24.91 5.38
CA GLY A 297 -9.24 -25.68 4.92
C GLY A 297 -8.87 -26.56 3.74
N THR A 298 -8.30 -27.66 4.01
CA THR A 298 -8.60 -29.07 3.74
C THR A 298 -7.32 -29.87 3.84
N SER A 299 -7.08 -30.47 4.99
CA SER A 299 -6.29 -31.69 5.06
C SER A 299 -7.07 -32.75 4.26
N GLU A 300 -6.66 -33.01 3.03
CA GLU A 300 -7.02 -34.24 2.39
C GLU A 300 -6.36 -35.37 3.18
N THR A 301 -7.20 -36.11 3.90
CA THR A 301 -6.90 -37.44 4.45
C THR A 301 -6.90 -38.48 3.34
#